data_711a658ac5c0fa4ad1750ae062b8a1a5
#
_entry.id   711a658ac5c0fa4ad1750ae062b8a1a5
#
_cell.length_a   1.000
_cell.length_b   1.000
_cell.length_c   1.000
_cell.angle_alpha   90.00
_cell.angle_beta   90.00
_cell.angle_gamma   90.00
#
_symmetry.space_group_name_H-M   'P 1'
#
loop_
_entity.id
_entity.type
_entity.pdbx_description
1 polymer ?
#
loop_
_entity_poly.entity_id
_entity_poly.type
_entity_poly.pdbx_seq_one_letter_code
_entity_poly.pdbx_strand_id
1 'polypeptide(L)'
;MKNMKKWALAAALAIAATPAMAGSALQEILSEGVLKVGTTGDWNPMTMKDPATNSYKGYDIDVMTELAKDLGVEVEFVATDWKTLVSGVTSGKYHMTGSASISPKRAKAAGYSISYFSLATVPLTLTKNADRFREWTDLDKADVTVAATLGTTHESQVKEFFPNAKHKIVEAPARDFQEVLSMRADASITSNVEAKKLVQKYPQLMIVPVSKPKAPTPIAMLLPQADQVWINYVNTWISLKKERGFFDKIGAKWNLL
;
A
#
# COMPACT_ATOMS: atom_id res chain seq x y z
N MET A 1 34.54 77.44 3.69
CA MET A 1 33.75 77.09 4.89
C MET A 1 32.36 76.68 4.48
N LYS A 2 31.88 75.57 4.90
CA LYS A 2 30.56 74.93 4.92
C LYS A 2 30.60 73.57 4.15
N ASN A 3 30.84 72.53 4.95
CA ASN A 3 30.68 71.12 4.56
C ASN A 3 29.17 70.81 4.37
N MET A 4 28.77 70.36 3.19
CA MET A 4 27.50 69.73 2.99
C MET A 4 27.70 68.23 2.94
N LYS A 5 27.27 67.53 4.00
CA LYS A 5 27.21 66.05 4.09
C LYS A 5 26.12 65.57 3.17
N LYS A 6 26.49 64.75 2.16
CA LYS A 6 25.57 64.03 1.31
C LYS A 6 25.11 62.76 2.07
N TRP A 7 23.88 62.70 2.47
CA TRP A 7 23.20 61.50 2.96
C TRP A 7 22.76 60.69 1.76
N ALA A 8 23.42 59.58 1.52
CA ALA A 8 22.93 58.58 0.57
C ALA A 8 21.92 57.68 1.28
N LEU A 9 20.65 57.76 0.88
CA LEU A 9 19.60 56.85 1.30
C LEU A 9 19.78 55.55 0.53
N ALA A 10 20.24 54.49 1.19
CA ALA A 10 20.23 53.15 0.66
C ALA A 10 18.83 52.55 0.94
N ALA A 11 18.00 52.54 -0.08
CA ALA A 11 16.72 51.77 -0.02
C ALA A 11 17.03 50.27 -0.16
N ALA A 12 17.00 49.52 0.94
CA ALA A 12 17.06 48.08 0.94
C ALA A 12 15.71 47.55 0.41
N LEU A 13 15.67 47.04 -0.82
CA LEU A 13 14.56 46.23 -1.33
C LEU A 13 14.57 44.90 -0.57
N ALA A 14 13.73 44.77 0.44
CA ALA A 14 13.39 43.50 1.02
C ALA A 14 12.51 42.72 0.02
N ILE A 15 13.14 41.85 -0.76
CA ILE A 15 12.42 40.83 -1.55
C ILE A 15 11.78 39.90 -0.53
N ALA A 16 10.50 40.12 -0.25
CA ALA A 16 9.69 39.14 0.48
C ALA A 16 9.64 37.86 -0.37
N ALA A 17 10.46 36.89 -0.05
CA ALA A 17 10.31 35.52 -0.58
C ALA A 17 8.96 35.01 -0.08
N THR A 18 7.91 35.14 -0.90
CA THR A 18 6.66 34.43 -0.68
C THR A 18 7.02 32.95 -0.70
N PRO A 19 6.70 32.16 0.36
CA PRO A 19 6.86 30.73 0.26
C PRO A 19 6.03 30.27 -0.94
N ALA A 20 6.67 29.68 -1.93
CA ALA A 20 5.99 28.98 -3.00
C ALA A 20 5.15 27.91 -2.30
N MET A 21 3.86 28.12 -2.16
CA MET A 21 2.93 27.08 -1.76
C MET A 21 3.09 25.99 -2.83
N ALA A 22 3.70 24.87 -2.49
CA ALA A 22 3.71 23.71 -3.36
C ALA A 22 2.25 23.47 -3.75
N GLY A 23 1.96 23.53 -5.06
CA GLY A 23 0.61 23.31 -5.57
C GLY A 23 0.10 21.96 -5.10
N SER A 24 -1.23 21.83 -4.93
CA SER A 24 -1.81 20.52 -4.63
C SER A 24 -1.52 19.54 -5.76
N ALA A 25 -1.26 18.26 -5.45
CA ALA A 25 -1.14 17.19 -6.43
C ALA A 25 -2.35 17.15 -7.39
N LEU A 26 -3.56 17.53 -6.92
CA LEU A 26 -4.71 17.66 -7.79
C LEU A 26 -4.48 18.65 -8.94
N GLN A 27 -3.89 19.82 -8.64
CA GLN A 27 -3.60 20.82 -9.67
C GLN A 27 -2.49 20.36 -10.62
N GLU A 28 -1.46 19.71 -10.09
CA GLU A 28 -0.37 19.10 -10.88
C GLU A 28 -0.94 18.05 -11.84
N ILE A 29 -1.73 17.08 -11.34
CA ILE A 29 -2.38 16.02 -12.13
C ILE A 29 -3.22 16.63 -13.27
N LEU A 30 -4.05 17.62 -12.96
CA LEU A 30 -4.92 18.25 -13.96
C LEU A 30 -4.12 19.03 -15.02
N SER A 31 -3.01 19.67 -14.63
CA SER A 31 -2.17 20.45 -15.55
C SER A 31 -1.27 19.56 -16.41
N GLU A 32 -0.74 18.46 -15.85
CA GLU A 32 0.07 17.48 -16.59
C GLU A 32 -0.77 16.50 -17.41
N GLY A 33 -2.05 16.35 -17.09
CA GLY A 33 -2.94 15.38 -17.71
C GLY A 33 -2.63 13.93 -17.34
N VAL A 34 -1.91 13.68 -16.22
CA VAL A 34 -1.45 12.34 -15.81
C VAL A 34 -1.57 12.13 -14.30
N LEU A 35 -2.24 11.04 -13.92
CA LEU A 35 -2.25 10.52 -12.55
C LEU A 35 -1.16 9.45 -12.38
N LYS A 36 -0.09 9.75 -11.67
CA LYS A 36 0.97 8.78 -11.34
C LYS A 36 0.60 7.99 -10.10
N VAL A 37 0.56 6.65 -10.20
CA VAL A 37 0.16 5.73 -9.12
C VAL A 37 1.26 4.73 -8.82
N GLY A 38 1.80 4.75 -7.60
CA GLY A 38 2.77 3.74 -7.14
C GLY A 38 2.10 2.37 -6.97
N THR A 39 2.64 1.33 -7.61
CA THR A 39 2.12 -0.04 -7.53
C THR A 39 3.23 -1.08 -7.42
N THR A 40 3.03 -2.10 -6.57
CA THR A 40 4.03 -3.17 -6.34
C THR A 40 3.94 -4.28 -7.39
N GLY A 41 2.77 -4.53 -7.95
CA GLY A 41 2.56 -5.55 -8.98
C GLY A 41 2.71 -6.99 -8.51
N ASP A 42 2.71 -7.25 -7.21
CA ASP A 42 3.00 -8.55 -6.60
C ASP A 42 1.95 -9.04 -5.60
N TRP A 43 0.80 -8.37 -5.51
CA TRP A 43 -0.28 -8.66 -4.56
C TRP A 43 -1.58 -9.07 -5.25
N ASN A 44 -1.71 -10.34 -5.59
CA ASN A 44 -2.90 -10.89 -6.27
C ASN A 44 -4.08 -11.04 -5.28
N PRO A 45 -5.30 -10.56 -5.60
CA PRO A 45 -5.77 -9.97 -6.87
C PRO A 45 -5.74 -8.44 -6.91
N MET A 46 -5.13 -7.77 -5.94
CA MET A 46 -5.14 -6.31 -5.85
C MET A 46 -4.31 -5.67 -6.97
N THR A 47 -3.07 -6.08 -7.12
CA THR A 47 -2.16 -5.61 -8.18
C THR A 47 -1.24 -6.73 -8.64
N MET A 48 -1.19 -6.94 -9.95
CA MET A 48 -0.36 -7.97 -10.58
C MET A 48 0.33 -7.37 -11.79
N LYS A 49 1.65 -7.57 -11.89
CA LYS A 49 2.44 -7.22 -13.06
C LYS A 49 2.63 -8.43 -13.96
N ASP A 50 2.35 -8.28 -15.23
CA ASP A 50 2.67 -9.26 -16.25
C ASP A 50 4.14 -9.05 -16.67
N PRO A 51 5.05 -10.03 -16.44
CA PRO A 51 6.46 -9.87 -16.74
C PRO A 51 6.75 -9.83 -18.24
N ALA A 52 5.87 -10.39 -19.10
CA ALA A 52 6.08 -10.42 -20.54
C ALA A 52 5.74 -9.08 -21.21
N THR A 53 4.69 -8.40 -20.73
CA THR A 53 4.19 -7.15 -21.30
C THR A 53 4.49 -5.92 -20.44
N ASN A 54 4.97 -6.11 -19.20
CA ASN A 54 5.09 -5.08 -18.17
C ASN A 54 3.77 -4.37 -17.82
N SER A 55 2.63 -4.85 -18.31
CA SER A 55 1.32 -4.29 -17.97
C SER A 55 0.89 -4.70 -16.55
N TYR A 56 0.01 -3.89 -15.98
CA TYR A 56 -0.58 -4.16 -14.67
C TYR A 56 -2.06 -4.53 -14.82
N LYS A 57 -2.55 -5.40 -13.93
CA LYS A 57 -3.96 -5.77 -13.79
C LYS A 57 -4.28 -6.03 -12.32
N GLY A 58 -5.54 -5.91 -11.96
CA GLY A 58 -6.00 -6.16 -10.60
C GLY A 58 -7.09 -5.20 -10.16
N TYR A 59 -7.60 -5.45 -8.96
CA TYR A 59 -8.60 -4.60 -8.35
C TYR A 59 -8.16 -3.13 -8.27
N ASP A 60 -6.94 -2.87 -7.77
CA ASP A 60 -6.39 -1.52 -7.66
C ASP A 60 -6.20 -0.85 -9.02
N ILE A 61 -5.81 -1.63 -10.03
CA ILE A 61 -5.60 -1.11 -11.38
C ILE A 61 -6.93 -0.60 -11.95
N ASP A 62 -8.01 -1.38 -11.79
CA ASP A 62 -9.34 -0.95 -12.20
C ASP A 62 -9.82 0.29 -11.42
N VAL A 63 -9.59 0.32 -10.11
CA VAL A 63 -9.98 1.45 -9.25
C VAL A 63 -9.23 2.73 -9.64
N MET A 64 -7.91 2.65 -9.85
CA MET A 64 -7.10 3.82 -10.22
C MET A 64 -7.38 4.29 -11.65
N THR A 65 -7.66 3.37 -12.58
CA THR A 65 -8.07 3.70 -13.94
C THR A 65 -9.40 4.46 -13.95
N GLU A 66 -10.36 4.05 -13.12
CA GLU A 66 -11.63 4.78 -12.99
C GLU A 66 -11.45 6.16 -12.34
N LEU A 67 -10.55 6.29 -11.34
CA LEU A 67 -10.23 7.59 -10.74
C LEU A 67 -9.62 8.54 -11.78
N ALA A 68 -8.65 8.08 -12.57
CA ALA A 68 -8.04 8.88 -13.64
C ALA A 68 -9.07 9.30 -14.71
N LYS A 69 -9.96 8.38 -15.08
CA LYS A 69 -11.07 8.67 -16.01
C LYS A 69 -12.00 9.77 -15.48
N ASP A 70 -12.37 9.73 -14.20
CA ASP A 70 -13.22 10.76 -13.61
C ASP A 70 -12.49 12.11 -13.44
N LEU A 71 -11.15 12.10 -13.34
CA LEU A 71 -10.30 13.29 -13.40
C LEU A 71 -10.14 13.84 -14.84
N GLY A 72 -10.45 13.03 -15.86
CA GLY A 72 -10.24 13.39 -17.27
C GLY A 72 -8.76 13.34 -17.69
N VAL A 73 -7.95 12.48 -17.05
CA VAL A 73 -6.49 12.35 -17.27
C VAL A 73 -6.10 10.90 -17.55
N GLU A 74 -4.89 10.71 -18.06
CA GLU A 74 -4.29 9.38 -18.18
C GLU A 74 -3.78 8.86 -16.84
N VAL A 75 -3.65 7.52 -16.70
CA VAL A 75 -3.04 6.90 -15.53
C VAL A 75 -1.68 6.29 -15.88
N GLU A 76 -0.67 6.61 -15.09
CA GLU A 76 0.66 6.00 -15.15
C GLU A 76 0.90 5.16 -13.89
N PHE A 77 1.15 3.85 -14.06
CA PHE A 77 1.51 2.97 -12.96
C PHE A 77 3.03 2.94 -12.78
N VAL A 78 3.51 3.53 -11.69
CA VAL A 78 4.93 3.63 -11.36
C VAL A 78 5.34 2.45 -10.48
N ALA A 79 6.29 1.64 -10.97
CA ALA A 79 6.79 0.50 -10.22
C ALA A 79 7.44 0.92 -8.90
N THR A 80 7.08 0.21 -7.83
CA THR A 80 7.65 0.37 -6.48
C THR A 80 7.62 -0.99 -5.76
N ASP A 81 8.11 -1.04 -4.54
CA ASP A 81 8.02 -2.17 -3.63
C ASP A 81 7.41 -1.77 -2.28
N TRP A 82 7.14 -2.73 -1.41
CA TRP A 82 6.52 -2.49 -0.11
C TRP A 82 7.39 -1.65 0.82
N LYS A 83 8.72 -1.74 0.72
CA LYS A 83 9.68 -1.00 1.55
C LYS A 83 9.71 0.48 1.17
N THR A 84 9.56 0.78 -0.11
CA THR A 84 9.66 2.14 -0.67
C THR A 84 8.30 2.80 -0.95
N LEU A 85 7.19 2.07 -0.71
CA LEU A 85 5.82 2.54 -1.01
C LEU A 85 5.51 3.91 -0.38
N VAL A 86 5.83 4.11 0.89
CA VAL A 86 5.58 5.38 1.61
C VAL A 86 6.52 6.47 1.13
N SER A 87 7.82 6.17 1.00
CA SER A 87 8.81 7.16 0.57
C SER A 87 8.56 7.67 -0.84
N GLY A 88 8.01 6.85 -1.72
CA GLY A 88 7.65 7.29 -3.07
C GLY A 88 6.53 8.34 -3.09
N VAL A 89 5.55 8.24 -2.19
CA VAL A 89 4.52 9.28 -2.00
C VAL A 89 5.15 10.54 -1.42
N THR A 90 5.94 10.40 -0.36
CA THR A 90 6.49 11.58 0.35
C THR A 90 7.55 12.34 -0.45
N SER A 91 8.21 11.69 -1.40
CA SER A 91 9.17 12.32 -2.31
C SER A 91 8.55 12.85 -3.62
N GLY A 92 7.23 12.65 -3.83
CA GLY A 92 6.58 13.05 -5.07
C GLY A 92 6.92 12.17 -6.28
N LYS A 93 7.48 10.96 -6.08
CA LYS A 93 7.73 10.01 -7.17
C LYS A 93 6.42 9.60 -7.87
N TYR A 94 5.33 9.56 -7.12
CA TYR A 94 3.96 9.36 -7.58
C TYR A 94 2.99 10.10 -6.66
N HIS A 95 1.83 10.47 -7.20
CA HIS A 95 0.83 11.30 -6.51
C HIS A 95 0.10 10.54 -5.40
N MET A 96 0.00 9.21 -5.53
CA MET A 96 -0.67 8.32 -4.59
C MET A 96 -0.30 6.86 -4.81
N THR A 97 -0.80 5.99 -3.95
CA THR A 97 -0.80 4.54 -4.20
C THR A 97 -2.22 4.03 -4.38
N GLY A 98 -2.38 2.81 -4.88
CA GLY A 98 -3.60 2.02 -4.71
C GLY A 98 -3.80 1.58 -3.26
N SER A 99 -4.32 0.38 -3.07
CA SER A 99 -4.61 -0.18 -1.74
C SER A 99 -3.37 -0.28 -0.86
N ALA A 100 -3.48 0.29 0.34
CA ALA A 100 -2.49 0.13 1.39
C ALA A 100 -3.19 -0.08 2.74
N SER A 101 -2.71 -1.05 3.51
CA SER A 101 -3.20 -1.26 4.88
C SER A 101 -2.95 -0.01 5.72
N ILE A 102 -4.00 0.48 6.39
CA ILE A 102 -3.86 1.59 7.34
C ILE A 102 -3.03 1.09 8.53
N SER A 103 -1.98 1.83 8.86
CA SER A 103 -1.17 1.55 10.04
C SER A 103 -0.61 2.83 10.67
N PRO A 104 -0.44 2.87 12.00
CA PRO A 104 0.16 4.02 12.69
C PRO A 104 1.57 4.34 12.19
N LYS A 105 2.35 3.32 11.81
CA LYS A 105 3.71 3.49 11.28
C LYS A 105 3.71 4.31 9.99
N ARG A 106 2.83 3.97 9.03
CA ARG A 106 2.70 4.68 7.74
C ARG A 106 2.06 6.06 7.91
N ALA A 107 1.05 6.17 8.79
CA ALA A 107 0.34 7.41 9.07
C ALA A 107 1.21 8.53 9.67
N LYS A 108 2.39 8.20 10.24
CA LYS A 108 3.37 9.20 10.67
C LYS A 108 4.04 9.95 9.52
N ALA A 109 4.08 9.36 8.33
CA ALA A 109 4.82 9.88 7.19
C ALA A 109 3.94 10.25 5.99
N ALA A 110 2.80 9.58 5.79
CA ALA A 110 1.89 9.82 4.68
C ALA A 110 0.45 9.96 5.17
N GLY A 111 -0.37 10.68 4.42
CA GLY A 111 -1.81 10.77 4.59
C GLY A 111 -2.51 9.53 4.03
N TYR A 112 -3.76 9.35 4.42
CA TYR A 112 -4.63 8.31 3.92
C TYR A 112 -5.96 8.89 3.44
N SER A 113 -6.52 8.25 2.43
CA SER A 113 -7.94 8.41 2.13
C SER A 113 -8.81 7.77 3.22
N ILE A 114 -10.14 7.97 3.14
CA ILE A 114 -11.08 7.10 3.83
C ILE A 114 -10.93 5.66 3.31
N SER A 115 -11.23 4.68 4.16
CA SER A 115 -11.18 3.27 3.78
C SER A 115 -12.31 2.92 2.81
N TYR A 116 -12.01 2.08 1.83
CA TYR A 116 -12.99 1.57 0.85
C TYR A 116 -13.07 0.04 0.81
N PHE A 117 -12.19 -0.65 1.53
CA PHE A 117 -12.16 -2.10 1.65
C PHE A 117 -11.60 -2.52 3.02
N SER A 118 -11.80 -3.78 3.42
CA SER A 118 -11.20 -4.32 4.64
C SER A 118 -10.68 -5.73 4.41
N LEU A 119 -9.53 -6.02 5.00
CA LEU A 119 -8.87 -7.31 4.96
C LEU A 119 -8.70 -7.85 6.38
N ALA A 120 -8.35 -9.13 6.48
CA ALA A 120 -7.88 -9.73 7.72
C ALA A 120 -6.64 -10.57 7.43
N THR A 121 -5.79 -10.76 8.43
CA THR A 121 -4.58 -11.57 8.34
C THR A 121 -4.90 -13.02 8.65
N VAL A 122 -4.37 -13.92 7.81
CA VAL A 122 -4.45 -15.38 7.97
C VAL A 122 -3.07 -16.00 7.77
N PRO A 123 -2.77 -17.14 8.45
CA PRO A 123 -1.54 -17.87 8.23
C PRO A 123 -1.67 -18.85 7.08
N LEU A 124 -0.57 -19.02 6.31
CA LEU A 124 -0.38 -20.01 5.26
C LEU A 124 0.70 -20.99 5.66
N THR A 125 0.51 -22.25 5.33
CA THR A 125 1.51 -23.31 5.50
C THR A 125 1.42 -24.33 4.35
N LEU A 126 2.31 -25.32 4.34
CA LEU A 126 2.19 -26.46 3.42
C LEU A 126 1.10 -27.44 3.91
N THR A 127 0.39 -28.07 2.97
CA THR A 127 -0.66 -29.07 3.26
C THR A 127 -0.11 -30.24 4.11
N LYS A 128 1.16 -30.62 3.95
CA LYS A 128 1.81 -31.64 4.78
C LYS A 128 1.90 -31.29 6.28
N ASN A 129 1.72 -30.03 6.64
CA ASN A 129 1.75 -29.54 8.01
C ASN A 129 0.34 -29.42 8.63
N ALA A 130 -0.71 -29.92 7.98
CA ALA A 130 -2.10 -29.79 8.42
C ALA A 130 -2.35 -30.27 9.84
N ASP A 131 -1.66 -31.34 10.26
CA ASP A 131 -1.78 -31.85 11.63
C ASP A 131 -0.93 -31.09 12.65
N ARG A 132 0.09 -30.35 12.20
CA ARG A 132 0.99 -29.58 13.06
C ARG A 132 0.42 -28.20 13.39
N PHE A 133 -0.32 -27.58 12.47
CA PHE A 133 -0.80 -26.21 12.59
C PHE A 133 -2.31 -26.13 12.40
N ARG A 134 -3.04 -25.83 13.46
CA ARG A 134 -4.51 -25.69 13.48
C ARG A 134 -4.96 -24.35 14.05
N GLU A 135 -4.12 -23.69 14.86
CA GLU A 135 -4.38 -22.41 15.50
C GLU A 135 -3.15 -21.52 15.49
N TRP A 136 -3.36 -20.23 15.78
CA TRP A 136 -2.30 -19.23 15.87
C TRP A 136 -1.20 -19.62 16.86
N THR A 137 -1.58 -20.22 17.99
CA THR A 137 -0.65 -20.66 19.04
C THR A 137 0.27 -21.80 18.62
N ASP A 138 -0.13 -22.58 17.60
CA ASP A 138 0.73 -23.64 17.08
C ASP A 138 1.91 -23.10 16.29
N LEU A 139 1.78 -21.87 15.79
CA LEU A 139 2.82 -21.17 15.04
C LEU A 139 3.76 -20.37 15.95
N ASP A 140 3.39 -20.11 17.22
CA ASP A 140 4.20 -19.35 18.15
C ASP A 140 5.07 -20.26 19.04
N LYS A 141 5.96 -21.02 18.40
CA LYS A 141 6.88 -21.96 19.07
C LYS A 141 8.32 -21.72 18.62
N ALA A 142 9.28 -21.94 19.50
CA ALA A 142 10.70 -21.66 19.24
C ALA A 142 11.32 -22.46 18.08
N ASP A 143 10.73 -23.60 17.71
CA ASP A 143 11.12 -24.43 16.56
C ASP A 143 10.40 -24.07 15.25
N VAL A 144 9.46 -23.12 15.28
CA VAL A 144 8.70 -22.66 14.13
C VAL A 144 9.32 -21.40 13.52
N THR A 145 9.41 -21.34 12.19
CA THR A 145 9.83 -20.17 11.43
C THR A 145 8.65 -19.61 10.67
N VAL A 146 8.28 -18.35 10.95
CA VAL A 146 7.19 -17.62 10.26
C VAL A 146 7.77 -16.53 9.38
N ALA A 147 7.40 -16.54 8.10
CA ALA A 147 7.88 -15.56 7.12
C ALA A 147 6.89 -14.39 6.94
N ALA A 148 7.44 -13.21 6.63
CA ALA A 148 6.69 -12.05 6.16
C ALA A 148 7.53 -11.23 5.18
N THR A 149 6.86 -10.43 4.33
CA THR A 149 7.55 -9.54 3.38
C THR A 149 7.86 -8.19 4.02
N LEU A 150 9.10 -7.72 3.85
CA LEU A 150 9.60 -6.44 4.37
C LEU A 150 8.76 -5.25 3.87
N GLY A 151 8.52 -4.29 4.75
CA GLY A 151 7.74 -3.08 4.44
C GLY A 151 6.22 -3.26 4.43
N THR A 152 5.72 -4.50 4.54
CA THR A 152 4.29 -4.78 4.72
C THR A 152 3.88 -4.61 6.19
N THR A 153 2.56 -4.57 6.45
CA THR A 153 2.05 -4.62 7.83
C THR A 153 2.32 -5.98 8.48
N HIS A 154 2.41 -7.04 7.68
CA HIS A 154 2.71 -8.40 8.14
C HIS A 154 4.10 -8.50 8.79
N GLU A 155 5.09 -7.70 8.37
CA GLU A 155 6.40 -7.63 9.04
C GLU A 155 6.28 -7.25 10.53
N SER A 156 5.38 -6.33 10.87
CA SER A 156 5.13 -5.97 12.28
C SER A 156 4.29 -7.02 12.99
N GLN A 157 3.32 -7.58 12.28
CA GLN A 157 2.39 -8.59 12.82
C GLN A 157 3.07 -9.92 13.16
N VAL A 158 4.09 -10.37 12.42
CA VAL A 158 4.81 -11.59 12.79
C VAL A 158 5.50 -11.45 14.15
N LYS A 159 6.03 -10.26 14.44
CA LYS A 159 6.67 -9.96 15.73
C LYS A 159 5.66 -9.87 16.88
N GLU A 160 4.48 -9.36 16.59
CA GLU A 160 3.38 -9.23 17.56
C GLU A 160 2.68 -10.55 17.85
N PHE A 161 2.38 -11.33 16.78
CA PHE A 161 1.57 -12.54 16.91
C PHE A 161 2.37 -13.78 17.33
N PHE A 162 3.67 -13.78 17.07
CA PHE A 162 4.54 -14.93 17.29
C PHE A 162 5.85 -14.54 17.99
N PRO A 163 5.78 -13.99 19.21
CA PRO A 163 6.96 -13.53 19.93
C PRO A 163 7.98 -14.63 20.24
N ASN A 164 7.54 -15.90 20.29
CA ASN A 164 8.39 -17.05 20.57
C ASN A 164 8.94 -17.75 19.31
N ALA A 165 8.35 -17.50 18.14
CA ALA A 165 8.77 -18.10 16.88
C ALA A 165 9.99 -17.40 16.26
N LYS A 166 10.65 -18.07 15.32
CA LYS A 166 11.69 -17.45 14.47
C LYS A 166 11.01 -16.65 13.37
N HIS A 167 11.49 -15.43 13.13
CA HIS A 167 10.95 -14.58 12.08
C HIS A 167 11.87 -14.54 10.87
N LYS A 168 11.31 -14.79 9.68
CA LYS A 168 12.02 -14.70 8.42
C LYS A 168 11.42 -13.57 7.59
N ILE A 169 12.09 -12.42 7.58
CA ILE A 169 11.67 -11.25 6.80
C ILE A 169 12.38 -11.27 5.46
N VAL A 170 11.61 -11.25 4.36
CA VAL A 170 12.13 -11.29 2.99
C VAL A 170 11.87 -9.99 2.28
N GLU A 171 12.80 -9.58 1.43
CA GLU A 171 12.73 -8.34 0.65
C GLU A 171 12.39 -8.66 -0.82
N ALA A 172 11.59 -7.80 -1.46
CA ALA A 172 11.28 -7.92 -2.88
C ALA A 172 12.56 -8.08 -3.73
N PRO A 173 12.52 -8.91 -4.80
CA PRO A 173 11.33 -9.54 -5.39
C PRO A 173 10.88 -10.85 -4.70
N ALA A 174 11.58 -11.31 -3.65
CA ALA A 174 11.16 -12.50 -2.91
C ALA A 174 9.88 -12.22 -2.11
N ARG A 175 9.05 -13.25 -1.98
CA ARG A 175 7.80 -13.19 -1.22
C ARG A 175 7.79 -14.27 -0.14
N ASP A 176 7.19 -13.95 0.98
CA ASP A 176 7.07 -14.80 2.17
C ASP A 176 6.51 -16.20 1.88
N PHE A 177 5.46 -16.33 1.06
CA PHE A 177 4.89 -17.62 0.67
C PHE A 177 5.87 -18.51 -0.11
N GLN A 178 6.84 -17.91 -0.83
CA GLN A 178 7.89 -18.67 -1.54
C GLN A 178 8.86 -19.34 -0.55
N GLU A 179 9.07 -18.73 0.61
CA GLU A 179 9.84 -19.35 1.69
C GLU A 179 9.15 -20.61 2.24
N VAL A 180 7.80 -20.56 2.31
CA VAL A 180 6.99 -21.72 2.72
C VAL A 180 7.05 -22.83 1.66
N LEU A 181 6.84 -22.47 0.38
CA LEU A 181 6.93 -23.44 -0.74
C LEU A 181 8.29 -24.14 -0.83
N SER A 182 9.37 -23.41 -0.54
CA SER A 182 10.73 -23.95 -0.54
C SER A 182 11.16 -24.55 0.79
N MET A 183 10.24 -24.67 1.75
CA MET A 183 10.49 -25.22 3.09
C MET A 183 11.58 -24.50 3.90
N ARG A 184 11.85 -23.23 3.57
CA ARG A 184 12.74 -22.36 4.34
C ARG A 184 12.03 -21.60 5.45
N ALA A 185 10.69 -21.67 5.48
CA ALA A 185 9.83 -21.28 6.58
C ALA A 185 8.71 -22.32 6.75
N ASP A 186 8.22 -22.46 7.97
CA ASP A 186 7.11 -23.38 8.30
C ASP A 186 5.77 -22.79 7.90
N ALA A 187 5.65 -21.47 8.04
CA ALA A 187 4.44 -20.69 7.72
C ALA A 187 4.79 -19.28 7.24
N SER A 188 3.81 -18.61 6.66
CA SER A 188 3.82 -17.17 6.44
C SER A 188 2.46 -16.58 6.83
N ILE A 189 2.38 -15.25 6.97
CA ILE A 189 1.11 -14.55 7.18
C ILE A 189 0.85 -13.58 6.04
N THR A 190 -0.40 -13.56 5.56
CA THR A 190 -0.83 -12.68 4.49
C THR A 190 -2.30 -12.30 4.64
N SER A 191 -2.82 -11.48 3.72
CA SER A 191 -4.24 -11.15 3.71
C SER A 191 -5.10 -12.36 3.30
N ASN A 192 -6.30 -12.43 3.85
CA ASN A 192 -7.27 -13.47 3.53
C ASN A 192 -7.59 -13.57 2.02
N VAL A 193 -7.56 -12.43 1.29
CA VAL A 193 -7.82 -12.41 -0.16
C VAL A 193 -6.64 -12.97 -0.96
N GLU A 194 -5.40 -12.61 -0.60
CA GLU A 194 -4.19 -13.16 -1.22
C GLU A 194 -4.07 -14.65 -0.93
N ALA A 195 -4.29 -15.04 0.32
CA ALA A 195 -4.25 -16.45 0.73
C ALA A 195 -5.14 -17.34 -0.13
N LYS A 196 -6.39 -16.91 -0.37
CA LYS A 196 -7.33 -17.62 -1.28
C LYS A 196 -6.75 -17.81 -2.68
N LYS A 197 -6.08 -16.78 -3.24
CA LYS A 197 -5.47 -16.87 -4.58
C LYS A 197 -4.21 -17.74 -4.59
N LEU A 198 -3.42 -17.68 -3.53
CA LEU A 198 -2.21 -18.51 -3.39
C LEU A 198 -2.54 -20.00 -3.29
N VAL A 199 -3.53 -20.41 -2.50
CA VAL A 199 -3.90 -21.83 -2.39
C VAL A 199 -4.56 -22.36 -3.67
N GLN A 200 -5.22 -21.51 -4.45
CA GLN A 200 -5.73 -21.88 -5.78
C GLN A 200 -4.58 -22.11 -6.78
N LYS A 201 -3.54 -21.27 -6.72
CA LYS A 201 -2.39 -21.34 -7.64
C LYS A 201 -1.38 -22.43 -7.24
N TYR A 202 -1.21 -22.66 -5.97
CA TYR A 202 -0.24 -23.57 -5.39
C TYR A 202 -0.96 -24.59 -4.49
N PRO A 203 -1.40 -25.75 -5.02
CA PRO A 203 -2.14 -26.76 -4.24
C PRO A 203 -1.38 -27.34 -3.03
N GLN A 204 -0.05 -27.12 -2.98
CA GLN A 204 0.78 -27.50 -1.83
C GLN A 204 0.57 -26.58 -0.62
N LEU A 205 0.01 -25.38 -0.83
CA LEU A 205 -0.30 -24.44 0.24
C LEU A 205 -1.70 -24.68 0.78
N MET A 206 -1.88 -24.41 2.05
CA MET A 206 -3.18 -24.31 2.73
C MET A 206 -3.22 -23.11 3.65
N ILE A 207 -4.42 -22.58 3.85
CA ILE A 207 -4.69 -21.63 4.93
C ILE A 207 -4.81 -22.47 6.20
N VAL A 208 -4.06 -22.11 7.26
CA VAL A 208 -4.23 -22.75 8.57
C VAL A 208 -5.66 -22.52 9.04
N PRO A 209 -6.40 -23.55 9.48
CA PRO A 209 -7.83 -23.44 9.83
C PRO A 209 -8.05 -22.80 11.19
N VAL A 210 -7.46 -21.62 11.40
CA VAL A 210 -7.57 -20.86 12.64
C VAL A 210 -9.03 -20.50 12.93
N SER A 211 -9.41 -20.51 14.19
CA SER A 211 -10.78 -20.20 14.64
C SER A 211 -11.24 -18.82 14.21
N LYS A 212 -10.33 -17.85 14.11
CA LYS A 212 -10.62 -16.49 13.68
C LYS A 212 -9.41 -15.82 13.01
N PRO A 213 -9.56 -15.19 11.84
CA PRO A 213 -8.56 -14.28 11.29
C PRO A 213 -8.21 -13.16 12.28
N LYS A 214 -6.94 -12.72 12.26
CA LYS A 214 -6.47 -11.61 13.12
C LYS A 214 -6.39 -10.29 12.34
N ALA A 215 -6.23 -9.20 13.08
CA ALA A 215 -5.97 -7.85 12.59
C ALA A 215 -6.89 -7.46 11.42
N PRO A 216 -8.21 -7.31 11.65
CA PRO A 216 -9.07 -6.67 10.64
C PRO A 216 -8.47 -5.31 10.31
N THR A 217 -8.06 -5.14 9.04
CA THR A 217 -7.29 -3.98 8.61
C THR A 217 -8.05 -3.25 7.51
N PRO A 218 -8.49 -2.02 7.75
CA PRO A 218 -9.04 -1.18 6.71
C PRO A 218 -7.96 -0.83 5.69
N ILE A 219 -8.36 -0.80 4.42
CA ILE A 219 -7.52 -0.49 3.27
C ILE A 219 -7.91 0.88 2.73
N ALA A 220 -6.90 1.70 2.46
CA ALA A 220 -7.04 3.05 1.94
C ALA A 220 -5.91 3.36 0.96
N MET A 221 -5.99 4.50 0.29
CA MET A 221 -4.95 5.02 -0.59
C MET A 221 -3.98 5.86 0.22
N LEU A 222 -2.66 5.72 -0.01
CA LEU A 222 -1.64 6.61 0.56
C LEU A 222 -1.53 7.86 -0.31
N LEU A 223 -1.48 9.02 0.33
CA LEU A 223 -1.39 10.34 -0.30
C LEU A 223 -0.34 11.21 0.43
N PRO A 224 0.15 12.30 -0.17
CA PRO A 224 0.96 13.28 0.54
C PRO A 224 0.21 13.84 1.76
N GLN A 225 0.81 13.72 2.96
CA GLN A 225 0.14 14.05 4.22
C GLN A 225 -0.30 15.51 4.32
N ALA A 226 0.48 16.42 3.77
CA ALA A 226 0.21 17.85 3.81
C ALA A 226 -0.82 18.33 2.76
N ASP A 227 -1.17 17.47 1.79
CA ASP A 227 -2.04 17.85 0.67
C ASP A 227 -3.52 17.56 1.00
N GLN A 228 -4.12 18.41 1.82
CA GLN A 228 -5.51 18.24 2.22
C GLN A 228 -6.48 18.42 1.04
N VAL A 229 -6.12 19.18 0.01
CA VAL A 229 -6.95 19.39 -1.18
C VAL A 229 -7.07 18.06 -1.95
N TRP A 230 -5.96 17.39 -2.18
CA TRP A 230 -5.94 16.09 -2.85
C TRP A 230 -6.63 15.00 -2.02
N ILE A 231 -6.35 14.94 -0.71
CA ILE A 231 -7.03 14.00 0.22
C ILE A 231 -8.54 14.21 0.20
N ASN A 232 -9.04 15.44 0.25
CA ASN A 232 -10.47 15.76 0.22
C ASN A 232 -11.12 15.35 -1.10
N TYR A 233 -10.45 15.60 -2.23
CA TYR A 233 -10.94 15.16 -3.53
C TYR A 233 -11.10 13.63 -3.58
N VAL A 234 -10.05 12.89 -3.22
CA VAL A 234 -10.06 11.42 -3.20
C VAL A 234 -11.13 10.89 -2.26
N ASN A 235 -11.30 11.48 -1.07
CA ASN A 235 -12.33 11.09 -0.11
C ASN A 235 -13.74 11.30 -0.66
N THR A 236 -13.98 12.44 -1.31
CA THR A 236 -15.25 12.74 -1.97
C THR A 236 -15.53 11.73 -3.08
N TRP A 237 -14.53 11.45 -3.93
CA TRP A 237 -14.64 10.46 -4.99
C TRP A 237 -14.97 9.07 -4.44
N ILE A 238 -14.25 8.60 -3.42
CA ILE A 238 -14.50 7.30 -2.77
C ILE A 238 -15.93 7.23 -2.25
N SER A 239 -16.40 8.28 -1.55
CA SER A 239 -17.76 8.31 -0.99
C SER A 239 -18.81 8.19 -2.08
N LEU A 240 -18.69 8.97 -3.17
CA LEU A 240 -19.61 8.90 -4.30
C LEU A 240 -19.59 7.53 -5.00
N LYS A 241 -18.40 6.95 -5.19
CA LYS A 241 -18.26 5.63 -5.81
C LYS A 241 -18.82 4.50 -4.94
N LYS A 242 -18.72 4.61 -3.61
CA LYS A 242 -19.38 3.67 -2.67
C LYS A 242 -20.89 3.70 -2.81
N GLU A 243 -21.49 4.88 -2.74
CA GLU A 243 -22.95 5.05 -2.88
C GLU A 243 -23.48 4.52 -4.23
N ARG A 244 -22.65 4.54 -5.26
CA ARG A 244 -23.00 4.03 -6.60
C ARG A 244 -22.66 2.54 -6.80
N GLY A 245 -22.23 1.82 -5.77
CA GLY A 245 -21.93 0.39 -5.81
C GLY A 245 -20.69 0.04 -6.68
N PHE A 246 -19.81 1.02 -6.98
CA PHE A 246 -18.66 0.80 -7.83
C PHE A 246 -17.68 -0.21 -7.21
N PHE A 247 -17.36 -0.05 -5.93
CA PHE A 247 -16.41 -0.94 -5.25
C PHE A 247 -16.93 -2.37 -5.12
N ASP A 248 -18.23 -2.57 -4.93
CA ASP A 248 -18.85 -3.89 -4.90
C ASP A 248 -18.77 -4.55 -6.28
N LYS A 249 -19.06 -3.80 -7.35
CA LYS A 249 -18.95 -4.30 -8.72
C LYS A 249 -17.54 -4.74 -9.06
N ILE A 250 -16.52 -3.92 -8.73
CA ILE A 250 -15.11 -4.27 -8.97
C ILE A 250 -14.66 -5.41 -8.03
N GLY A 251 -15.12 -5.42 -6.78
CA GLY A 251 -14.88 -6.50 -5.82
C GLY A 251 -15.40 -7.85 -6.35
N ALA A 252 -16.62 -7.88 -6.89
CA ALA A 252 -17.19 -9.07 -7.51
C ALA A 252 -16.39 -9.53 -8.74
N LYS A 253 -15.96 -8.60 -9.62
CA LYS A 253 -15.09 -8.91 -10.78
C LYS A 253 -13.82 -9.66 -10.37
N TRP A 254 -13.24 -9.31 -9.24
CA TRP A 254 -11.98 -9.88 -8.74
C TRP A 254 -12.17 -10.98 -7.68
N ASN A 255 -13.42 -11.42 -7.42
CA ASN A 255 -13.78 -12.40 -6.38
C ASN A 255 -13.22 -12.03 -5.00
N LEU A 256 -13.47 -10.79 -4.59
CA LEU A 256 -13.11 -10.25 -3.27
C LEU A 256 -14.27 -10.27 -2.28
N LEU A 257 -15.49 -10.48 -2.75
CA LEU A 257 -16.73 -10.53 -1.97
C LEU A 257 -17.05 -11.96 -1.56
#